data_790e0c3924657e79da01de6a4363766d
#
_entry.id   790e0c3924657e79da01de6a4363766d
#
_cell.length_a   1.000
_cell.length_b   1.000
_cell.length_c   1.000
_cell.angle_alpha   90.00
_cell.angle_beta   90.00
_cell.angle_gamma   90.00
#
_symmetry.space_group_name_H-M   'P 1'
#
loop_
_entity.id
_entity.type
_entity.pdbx_description
1 polymer ?
#
loop_
_entity_poly.entity_id
_entity_poly.type
_entity_poly.pdbx_seq_one_letter_code
_entity_poly.pdbx_strand_id
1 'polypeptide(L)'
;DASAKTAGTGITVSESEGKVFNIYAWNEEFKGFFEKYYTVPEGITVNWVINPSDDGVYQDKLDAALQAQATAAADDKVDMFLAEADYIIKYVNSDYTMDVSKIGVSALDTEYKYTVDAATDTRNGQLKGVSFQCCPAALIYRRSIAEAVLGTSEPAEVQAKLSDWTKFNEVAKQAKELGYYMTASYAETFRTFSNNATSPWVDADNNLVIDDVFNQWI
;
A
#
# COMPACT_ATOMS: atom_id res chain seq x y z
N ASP A 1 -4.66 26.60 -9.70
CA ASP A 1 -5.88 26.57 -10.53
C ASP A 1 -6.76 25.44 -10.03
N ALA A 2 -7.88 25.84 -9.41
CA ALA A 2 -8.92 24.91 -9.00
C ALA A 2 -9.61 24.40 -10.27
N SER A 3 -9.07 23.36 -10.90
CA SER A 3 -9.72 22.72 -12.01
C SER A 3 -10.86 21.86 -11.52
N ALA A 4 -12.01 22.25 -11.93
CA ALA A 4 -13.31 21.59 -12.03
C ALA A 4 -13.45 20.24 -11.30
N LYS A 5 -14.28 20.25 -10.25
CA LYS A 5 -15.00 19.05 -9.83
C LYS A 5 -15.73 18.50 -11.06
N THR A 6 -15.28 17.39 -11.58
CA THR A 6 -16.01 16.68 -12.63
C THR A 6 -17.26 16.13 -11.97
N ALA A 7 -18.39 16.71 -12.28
CA ALA A 7 -19.68 16.13 -11.91
C ALA A 7 -19.73 14.74 -12.55
N GLY A 8 -19.90 13.71 -11.74
CA GLY A 8 -20.08 12.34 -12.22
C GLY A 8 -21.32 12.30 -13.10
N THR A 9 -21.11 12.35 -14.42
CA THR A 9 -22.20 12.27 -15.38
C THR A 9 -22.54 10.82 -15.62
N GLY A 10 -23.74 10.41 -15.22
CA GLY A 10 -24.39 9.23 -15.74
C GLY A 10 -24.57 8.04 -14.80
N ILE A 11 -24.36 8.17 -13.50
CA ILE A 11 -24.75 7.10 -12.56
C ILE A 11 -26.25 7.22 -12.29
N THR A 12 -27.03 6.26 -12.79
CA THR A 12 -28.42 6.09 -12.42
C THR A 12 -28.47 5.24 -11.15
N VAL A 13 -28.83 5.82 -10.04
CA VAL A 13 -28.98 5.09 -8.76
C VAL A 13 -30.31 4.34 -8.78
N SER A 14 -30.28 3.02 -8.64
CA SER A 14 -31.47 2.18 -8.46
C SER A 14 -31.94 2.23 -7.00
N GLU A 15 -33.23 2.36 -6.77
CA GLU A 15 -33.79 2.31 -5.39
C GLU A 15 -33.53 0.97 -4.68
N SER A 16 -33.28 -0.09 -5.44
CA SER A 16 -32.97 -1.41 -4.90
C SER A 16 -31.50 -1.60 -4.47
N GLU A 17 -30.61 -0.67 -4.83
CA GLU A 17 -29.16 -0.76 -4.57
C GLU A 17 -28.71 -0.01 -3.32
N GLY A 18 -29.62 0.64 -2.62
CA GLY A 18 -29.32 1.48 -1.47
C GLY A 18 -28.95 2.91 -1.85
N LYS A 19 -28.82 3.76 -0.84
CA LYS A 19 -28.47 5.17 -0.98
C LYS A 19 -27.31 5.60 -0.09
N VAL A 20 -26.75 4.65 0.67
CA VAL A 20 -25.56 4.85 1.49
C VAL A 20 -24.38 4.17 0.82
N PHE A 21 -23.33 4.92 0.57
CA PHE A 21 -22.07 4.41 0.03
C PHE A 21 -21.06 4.32 1.18
N ASN A 22 -20.79 3.09 1.63
CA ASN A 22 -19.94 2.83 2.78
C ASN A 22 -18.49 2.67 2.36
N ILE A 23 -17.61 3.54 2.89
CA ILE A 23 -16.17 3.50 2.65
C ILE A 23 -15.45 3.12 3.95
N TYR A 24 -14.71 2.02 3.92
CA TYR A 24 -13.90 1.55 5.03
C TYR A 24 -12.48 2.09 4.90
N ALA A 25 -11.97 2.71 5.97
CA ALA A 25 -10.63 3.29 6.04
C ALA A 25 -10.03 3.14 7.44
N TRP A 26 -8.70 3.23 7.55
CA TRP A 26 -8.02 3.20 8.85
C TRP A 26 -7.76 4.58 9.44
N ASN A 27 -7.90 5.64 8.64
CA ASN A 27 -7.77 7.04 9.06
C ASN A 27 -8.58 7.97 8.14
N GLU A 28 -8.49 9.27 8.36
CA GLU A 28 -9.23 10.29 7.60
C GLU A 28 -8.49 10.84 6.36
N GLU A 29 -7.29 10.34 6.02
CA GLU A 29 -6.48 10.90 4.95
C GLU A 29 -7.21 10.83 3.60
N PHE A 30 -7.66 9.66 3.21
CA PHE A 30 -8.38 9.47 1.95
C PHE A 30 -9.72 10.22 1.93
N LYS A 31 -10.40 10.30 3.07
CA LYS A 31 -11.61 11.10 3.21
C LYS A 31 -11.37 12.57 2.84
N GLY A 32 -10.25 13.15 3.32
CA GLY A 32 -9.89 14.52 2.97
C GLY A 32 -9.67 14.73 1.47
N PHE A 33 -9.04 13.76 0.76
CA PHE A 33 -8.92 13.81 -0.69
C PHE A 33 -10.26 13.63 -1.38
N PHE A 34 -11.07 12.68 -0.95
CA PHE A 34 -12.39 12.41 -1.51
C PHE A 34 -13.27 13.66 -1.42
N GLU A 35 -13.40 14.26 -0.25
CA GLU A 35 -14.23 15.46 -0.03
C GLU A 35 -13.74 16.68 -0.83
N LYS A 36 -12.43 16.75 -1.08
CA LYS A 36 -11.85 17.85 -1.85
C LYS A 36 -12.07 17.71 -3.35
N TYR A 37 -12.03 16.51 -3.89
CA TYR A 37 -11.96 16.30 -5.34
C TYR A 37 -13.19 15.65 -5.95
N TYR A 38 -14.05 15.01 -5.13
CA TYR A 38 -15.24 14.32 -5.61
C TYR A 38 -16.51 15.04 -5.19
N THR A 39 -17.48 15.08 -6.09
CA THR A 39 -18.82 15.57 -5.79
C THR A 39 -19.78 14.41 -5.70
N VAL A 40 -20.32 14.18 -4.51
CA VAL A 40 -21.28 13.11 -4.27
C VAL A 40 -22.55 13.39 -5.06
N PRO A 41 -23.10 12.41 -5.82
CA PRO A 41 -24.37 12.55 -6.53
C PRO A 41 -25.52 12.85 -5.57
N GLU A 42 -26.53 13.59 -6.07
CA GLU A 42 -27.73 13.88 -5.30
C GLU A 42 -28.45 12.59 -4.91
N GLY A 43 -28.90 12.50 -3.66
CA GLY A 43 -29.59 11.34 -3.12
C GLY A 43 -28.69 10.23 -2.61
N ILE A 44 -27.36 10.37 -2.71
CA ILE A 44 -26.38 9.43 -2.12
C ILE A 44 -25.78 10.03 -0.86
N THR A 45 -25.68 9.24 0.19
CA THR A 45 -24.94 9.57 1.42
C THR A 45 -23.65 8.75 1.47
N VAL A 46 -22.51 9.39 1.67
CA VAL A 46 -21.25 8.69 1.91
C VAL A 46 -21.07 8.50 3.41
N ASN A 47 -20.93 7.25 3.83
CA ASN A 47 -20.65 6.86 5.21
C ASN A 47 -19.21 6.37 5.33
N TRP A 48 -18.44 6.99 6.22
CA TRP A 48 -17.04 6.63 6.50
C TRP A 48 -16.96 5.73 7.72
N VAL A 49 -16.53 4.48 7.52
CA VAL A 49 -16.31 3.52 8.59
C VAL A 49 -14.82 3.49 8.89
N ILE A 50 -14.39 4.33 9.83
CA ILE A 50 -12.98 4.50 10.17
C ILE A 50 -12.64 3.68 11.41
N ASN A 51 -11.69 2.75 11.27
CA ASN A 51 -11.15 1.94 12.34
C ASN A 51 -9.62 2.01 12.28
N PRO A 52 -8.91 2.20 13.41
CA PRO A 52 -7.45 2.25 13.39
C PRO A 52 -6.85 0.93 12.92
N SER A 53 -5.66 0.98 12.29
CA SER A 53 -4.94 -0.21 11.84
C SER A 53 -4.14 -0.90 12.95
N ASP A 54 -4.05 -0.28 14.14
CA ASP A 54 -3.33 -0.82 15.28
C ASP A 54 -3.85 -2.22 15.63
N ASP A 55 -2.93 -3.14 15.90
CA ASP A 55 -3.22 -4.54 16.28
C ASP A 55 -4.17 -5.28 15.31
N GLY A 56 -4.28 -4.85 14.05
CA GLY A 56 -5.13 -5.48 13.05
C GLY A 56 -6.63 -5.15 13.16
N VAL A 57 -7.02 -4.21 14.01
CA VAL A 57 -8.44 -3.87 14.26
C VAL A 57 -9.17 -3.50 12.98
N TYR A 58 -8.53 -2.74 12.09
CA TYR A 58 -9.12 -2.39 10.79
C TYR A 58 -9.46 -3.62 9.96
N GLN A 59 -8.50 -4.54 9.78
CA GLN A 59 -8.68 -5.74 8.98
C GLN A 59 -9.76 -6.65 9.58
N ASP A 60 -9.79 -6.81 10.90
CA ASP A 60 -10.80 -7.65 11.58
C ASP A 60 -12.21 -7.10 11.37
N LYS A 61 -12.39 -5.78 11.44
CA LYS A 61 -13.67 -5.13 11.20
C LYS A 61 -14.12 -5.21 9.74
N LEU A 62 -13.19 -5.00 8.82
CA LEU A 62 -13.44 -5.13 7.39
C LEU A 62 -13.80 -6.57 7.03
N ASP A 63 -13.06 -7.55 7.53
CA ASP A 63 -13.31 -8.98 7.29
C ASP A 63 -14.71 -9.38 7.76
N ALA A 64 -15.11 -8.97 8.96
CA ALA A 64 -16.44 -9.24 9.49
C ALA A 64 -17.54 -8.65 8.62
N ALA A 65 -17.35 -7.42 8.13
CA ALA A 65 -18.31 -6.75 7.24
C ALA A 65 -18.39 -7.45 5.87
N LEU A 66 -17.24 -7.81 5.28
CA LEU A 66 -17.21 -8.54 4.00
C LEU A 66 -17.83 -9.94 4.10
N GLN A 67 -17.64 -10.64 5.20
CA GLN A 67 -18.31 -11.94 5.44
C GLN A 67 -19.84 -11.81 5.54
N ALA A 68 -20.32 -10.68 6.07
CA ALA A 68 -21.76 -10.39 6.16
C ALA A 68 -22.36 -9.85 4.85
N GLN A 69 -21.54 -9.50 3.85
CA GLN A 69 -21.91 -8.79 2.63
C GLN A 69 -23.12 -9.40 1.89
N ALA A 70 -23.21 -10.72 1.82
CA ALA A 70 -24.27 -11.41 1.09
C ALA A 70 -25.67 -11.26 1.73
N THR A 71 -25.72 -11.02 3.04
CA THR A 71 -26.96 -10.92 3.82
C THR A 71 -27.22 -9.52 4.36
N ALA A 72 -26.29 -8.58 4.18
CA ALA A 72 -26.44 -7.21 4.61
C ALA A 72 -27.55 -6.51 3.82
N ALA A 73 -28.27 -5.58 4.49
CA ALA A 73 -29.16 -4.67 3.79
C ALA A 73 -28.39 -3.80 2.80
N ALA A 74 -29.05 -3.28 1.79
CA ALA A 74 -28.38 -2.52 0.73
C ALA A 74 -27.52 -1.35 1.26
N ASP A 75 -28.05 -0.62 2.26
CA ASP A 75 -27.34 0.52 2.86
C ASP A 75 -26.24 0.14 3.89
N ASP A 76 -26.12 -1.14 4.22
CA ASP A 76 -25.13 -1.67 5.19
C ASP A 76 -23.97 -2.41 4.51
N LYS A 77 -23.97 -2.53 3.20
CA LYS A 77 -22.92 -3.21 2.44
C LYS A 77 -21.61 -2.42 2.42
N VAL A 78 -20.51 -3.13 2.30
CA VAL A 78 -19.22 -2.52 2.00
C VAL A 78 -19.17 -2.20 0.51
N ASP A 79 -19.09 -0.93 0.13
CA ASP A 79 -19.04 -0.49 -1.26
C ASP A 79 -17.60 -0.23 -1.71
N MET A 80 -16.79 0.34 -0.84
CA MET A 80 -15.37 0.57 -1.07
C MET A 80 -14.58 0.40 0.22
N PHE A 81 -13.35 -0.04 0.12
CA PHE A 81 -12.43 -0.08 1.24
C PHE A 81 -11.00 0.20 0.80
N LEU A 82 -10.20 0.68 1.72
CA LEU A 82 -8.77 0.87 1.53
C LEU A 82 -8.01 -0.39 1.94
N ALA A 83 -6.92 -0.68 1.26
CA ALA A 83 -6.02 -1.77 1.61
C ALA A 83 -4.56 -1.35 1.43
N GLU A 84 -3.73 -1.67 2.42
CA GLU A 84 -2.28 -1.46 2.31
C GLU A 84 -1.61 -2.62 1.59
N ALA A 85 -0.47 -2.33 0.95
CA ALA A 85 0.32 -3.31 0.21
C ALA A 85 0.68 -4.55 1.04
N ASP A 86 0.82 -4.40 2.35
CA ASP A 86 1.23 -5.48 3.26
C ASP A 86 0.19 -6.61 3.39
N TYR A 87 -1.08 -6.32 3.14
CA TYR A 87 -2.16 -7.30 3.25
C TYR A 87 -3.15 -7.31 2.08
N ILE A 88 -2.93 -6.47 1.06
CA ILE A 88 -3.85 -6.34 -0.09
C ILE A 88 -4.09 -7.66 -0.82
N ILE A 89 -3.08 -8.55 -0.87
CA ILE A 89 -3.15 -9.83 -1.59
C ILE A 89 -4.32 -10.71 -1.11
N LYS A 90 -4.65 -10.64 0.18
CA LYS A 90 -5.79 -11.32 0.77
C LYS A 90 -7.11 -10.91 0.12
N TYR A 91 -7.25 -9.65 -0.20
CA TYR A 91 -8.49 -9.08 -0.73
C TYR A 91 -8.56 -9.19 -2.25
N VAL A 92 -7.49 -8.86 -2.97
CA VAL A 92 -7.49 -8.95 -4.45
C VAL A 92 -7.65 -10.39 -4.93
N ASN A 93 -7.13 -11.37 -4.19
CA ASN A 93 -7.28 -12.80 -4.48
C ASN A 93 -8.57 -13.39 -3.87
N SER A 94 -9.56 -12.58 -3.53
CA SER A 94 -10.84 -13.02 -2.99
C SER A 94 -12.00 -12.67 -3.92
N ASP A 95 -13.15 -13.24 -3.65
CA ASP A 95 -14.40 -12.93 -4.35
C ASP A 95 -15.13 -11.72 -3.73
N TYR A 96 -14.58 -11.13 -2.67
CA TYR A 96 -15.09 -9.90 -2.05
C TYR A 96 -14.75 -8.64 -2.85
N THR A 97 -13.79 -8.72 -3.77
CA THR A 97 -13.41 -7.62 -4.65
C THR A 97 -13.83 -7.91 -6.08
N MET A 98 -14.37 -6.91 -6.74
CA MET A 98 -14.79 -7.00 -8.13
C MET A 98 -13.68 -6.58 -9.09
N ASP A 99 -13.73 -7.05 -10.33
CA ASP A 99 -12.98 -6.48 -11.44
C ASP A 99 -13.46 -5.06 -11.70
N VAL A 100 -12.60 -4.07 -11.47
CA VAL A 100 -12.95 -2.63 -11.59
C VAL A 100 -13.24 -2.21 -13.03
N SER A 101 -12.84 -3.02 -14.02
CA SER A 101 -13.21 -2.77 -15.42
C SER A 101 -14.73 -2.81 -15.64
N LYS A 102 -15.47 -3.55 -14.81
CA LYS A 102 -16.94 -3.62 -14.86
C LYS A 102 -17.62 -2.28 -14.52
N ILE A 103 -16.91 -1.39 -13.84
CA ILE A 103 -17.36 -0.03 -13.55
C ILE A 103 -16.60 1.02 -14.38
N GLY A 104 -15.93 0.60 -15.45
CA GLY A 104 -15.24 1.49 -16.38
C GLY A 104 -13.89 2.01 -15.87
N VAL A 105 -13.31 1.40 -14.85
CA VAL A 105 -12.00 1.77 -14.31
C VAL A 105 -10.93 0.87 -14.92
N SER A 106 -9.80 1.47 -15.32
CA SER A 106 -8.61 0.77 -15.84
C SER A 106 -7.36 1.46 -15.29
N ALA A 107 -6.26 0.73 -15.27
CA ALA A 107 -4.96 1.32 -14.97
C ALA A 107 -4.61 2.41 -15.99
N LEU A 108 -3.98 3.49 -15.51
CA LEU A 108 -3.46 4.56 -16.37
C LEU A 108 -2.02 4.26 -16.76
N ASP A 109 -1.63 4.68 -17.98
CA ASP A 109 -0.24 4.54 -18.45
C ASP A 109 0.78 5.30 -17.59
N THR A 110 0.31 6.24 -16.78
CA THR A 110 1.12 7.05 -15.88
C THR A 110 1.22 6.48 -14.46
N GLU A 111 0.52 5.39 -14.15
CA GLU A 111 0.63 4.73 -12.85
C GLU A 111 1.94 3.95 -12.72
N TYR A 112 2.45 3.87 -11.51
CA TYR A 112 3.58 2.99 -11.23
C TYR A 112 3.15 1.53 -11.35
N LYS A 113 3.89 0.76 -12.17
CA LYS A 113 3.57 -0.64 -12.42
C LYS A 113 3.36 -1.46 -11.14
N TYR A 114 4.19 -1.27 -10.11
CA TYR A 114 4.09 -2.02 -8.86
C TYR A 114 2.77 -1.79 -8.12
N THR A 115 2.17 -0.59 -8.23
CA THR A 115 0.86 -0.31 -7.60
C THR A 115 -0.27 -1.01 -8.34
N VAL A 116 -0.18 -1.10 -9.67
CA VAL A 116 -1.12 -1.86 -10.50
C VAL A 116 -0.98 -3.36 -10.21
N ASP A 117 0.25 -3.87 -10.17
CA ASP A 117 0.52 -5.28 -9.85
C ASP A 117 -0.03 -5.66 -8.46
N ALA A 118 0.16 -4.80 -7.46
CA ALA A 118 -0.36 -5.04 -6.11
C ALA A 118 -1.91 -5.09 -6.05
N ALA A 119 -2.59 -4.34 -6.92
CA ALA A 119 -4.05 -4.30 -6.99
C ALA A 119 -4.64 -5.34 -7.95
N THR A 120 -3.82 -6.23 -8.52
CA THR A 120 -4.21 -7.23 -9.52
C THR A 120 -4.34 -8.62 -8.87
N ASP A 121 -5.45 -9.30 -9.13
CA ASP A 121 -5.67 -10.69 -8.72
C ASP A 121 -4.64 -11.60 -9.40
N THR A 122 -3.78 -12.22 -8.61
CA THR A 122 -2.69 -13.06 -9.10
C THR A 122 -3.15 -14.37 -9.77
N ARG A 123 -4.41 -14.77 -9.54
CA ARG A 123 -5.01 -16.00 -10.06
C ARG A 123 -5.53 -15.86 -11.50
N ASN A 124 -5.97 -14.64 -11.87
CA ASN A 124 -6.67 -14.42 -13.14
C ASN A 124 -6.30 -13.11 -13.87
N GLY A 125 -5.44 -12.28 -13.27
CA GLY A 125 -4.97 -11.03 -13.86
C GLY A 125 -6.00 -9.88 -13.87
N GLN A 126 -7.11 -10.00 -13.14
CA GLN A 126 -8.12 -8.94 -13.05
C GLN A 126 -7.65 -7.82 -12.13
N LEU A 127 -7.81 -6.57 -12.56
CA LEU A 127 -7.58 -5.41 -11.72
C LEU A 127 -8.73 -5.26 -10.73
N LYS A 128 -8.43 -5.30 -9.43
CA LYS A 128 -9.42 -5.30 -8.33
C LYS A 128 -9.48 -3.98 -7.57
N GLY A 129 -8.58 -3.06 -7.86
CA GLY A 129 -8.51 -1.75 -7.23
C GLY A 129 -7.59 -0.80 -7.96
N VAL A 130 -7.49 0.42 -7.46
CA VAL A 130 -6.56 1.45 -7.95
C VAL A 130 -5.84 2.07 -6.78
N SER A 131 -4.59 2.47 -6.98
CA SER A 131 -3.80 3.09 -5.92
C SER A 131 -3.98 4.60 -5.95
N PHE A 132 -4.16 5.20 -4.77
CA PHE A 132 -4.16 6.66 -4.62
C PHE A 132 -2.82 7.19 -4.08
N GLN A 133 -1.90 6.31 -3.68
CA GLN A 133 -0.60 6.65 -3.11
C GLN A 133 0.52 5.78 -3.70
N CYS A 134 1.73 6.34 -3.69
CA CYS A 134 2.96 5.58 -3.82
C CYS A 134 3.88 5.93 -2.64
N CYS A 135 4.54 4.91 -2.07
CA CYS A 135 5.43 5.07 -0.92
C CYS A 135 6.86 4.73 -1.32
N PRO A 136 7.61 5.69 -1.90
CA PRO A 136 9.01 5.46 -2.25
C PRO A 136 9.85 5.28 -0.99
N ALA A 137 10.76 4.32 -1.01
CA ALA A 137 11.74 4.12 0.04
C ALA A 137 13.08 4.77 -0.33
N ALA A 138 13.76 5.34 0.66
CA ALA A 138 15.09 5.90 0.50
C ALA A 138 15.90 5.76 1.80
N LEU A 139 17.22 5.73 1.67
CA LEU A 139 18.09 5.83 2.82
C LEU A 139 18.13 7.29 3.29
N ILE A 140 17.65 7.53 4.50
CA ILE A 140 17.73 8.83 5.18
C ILE A 140 18.91 8.78 6.14
N TYR A 141 19.83 9.76 6.02
CA TYR A 141 21.03 9.80 6.84
C TYR A 141 21.24 11.17 7.51
N ARG A 142 21.90 11.16 8.65
CA ARG A 142 22.34 12.39 9.33
C ARG A 142 23.60 12.91 8.67
N ARG A 143 23.53 14.12 8.09
CA ARG A 143 24.68 14.75 7.39
C ARG A 143 25.93 14.84 8.26
N SER A 144 25.79 15.19 9.54
CA SER A 144 26.93 15.28 10.46
C SER A 144 27.61 13.94 10.73
N ILE A 145 26.87 12.83 10.73
CA ILE A 145 27.45 11.49 10.87
C ILE A 145 28.11 11.07 9.56
N ALA A 146 27.46 11.33 8.42
CA ALA A 146 28.06 11.05 7.11
C ALA A 146 29.39 11.78 6.95
N GLU A 147 29.47 13.06 7.33
CA GLU A 147 30.73 13.82 7.32
C GLU A 147 31.81 13.17 8.21
N ALA A 148 31.44 12.78 9.42
CA ALA A 148 32.37 12.16 10.37
C ALA A 148 32.89 10.79 9.92
N VAL A 149 32.02 9.97 9.31
CA VAL A 149 32.35 8.58 8.93
C VAL A 149 32.90 8.50 7.50
N LEU A 150 32.33 9.26 6.57
CA LEU A 150 32.62 9.16 5.14
C LEU A 150 33.49 10.30 4.60
N GLY A 151 33.67 11.38 5.39
CA GLY A 151 34.35 12.60 4.95
C GLY A 151 33.56 13.42 3.96
N THR A 152 32.26 13.17 3.84
CA THR A 152 31.33 13.89 2.97
C THR A 152 29.90 13.75 3.46
N SER A 153 29.09 14.78 3.19
CA SER A 153 27.64 14.76 3.42
C SER A 153 26.82 15.00 2.16
N GLU A 154 27.48 15.02 1.00
CA GLU A 154 26.81 15.23 -0.28
C GLU A 154 26.11 13.95 -0.75
N PRO A 155 24.79 13.99 -1.10
CA PRO A 155 23.99 12.81 -1.38
C PRO A 155 24.59 11.89 -2.44
N ALA A 156 25.12 12.43 -3.53
CA ALA A 156 25.70 11.64 -4.62
C ALA A 156 26.95 10.87 -4.17
N GLU A 157 27.80 11.50 -3.34
CA GLU A 157 29.02 10.87 -2.82
C GLU A 157 28.67 9.83 -1.75
N VAL A 158 27.71 10.11 -0.87
CA VAL A 158 27.18 9.15 0.11
C VAL A 158 26.60 7.94 -0.61
N GLN A 159 25.79 8.15 -1.65
CA GLN A 159 25.24 7.07 -2.47
C GLN A 159 26.35 6.19 -3.09
N ALA A 160 27.39 6.79 -3.63
CA ALA A 160 28.51 6.03 -4.21
C ALA A 160 29.26 5.18 -3.17
N LYS A 161 29.36 5.66 -1.93
CA LYS A 161 29.98 4.93 -0.81
C LYS A 161 29.09 3.85 -0.19
N LEU A 162 27.79 3.89 -0.46
CA LEU A 162 26.79 2.94 0.06
C LEU A 162 26.06 2.18 -1.05
N SER A 163 26.67 2.05 -2.24
CA SER A 163 25.99 1.57 -3.46
C SER A 163 25.63 0.10 -3.46
N ASP A 164 26.18 -0.68 -2.56
CA ASP A 164 25.93 -2.10 -2.41
C ASP A 164 26.12 -2.54 -0.95
N TRP A 165 25.66 -3.74 -0.63
CA TRP A 165 25.70 -4.25 0.75
C TRP A 165 27.12 -4.50 1.26
N THR A 166 28.08 -4.81 0.40
CA THR A 166 29.49 -4.95 0.79
C THR A 166 30.02 -3.62 1.32
N LYS A 167 29.85 -2.54 0.55
CA LYS A 167 30.25 -1.20 0.95
C LYS A 167 29.47 -0.71 2.17
N PHE A 168 28.16 -0.99 2.21
CA PHE A 168 27.34 -0.66 3.38
C PHE A 168 27.93 -1.29 4.65
N ASN A 169 28.27 -2.56 4.61
CA ASN A 169 28.87 -3.28 5.74
C ASN A 169 30.28 -2.78 6.11
N GLU A 170 31.08 -2.38 5.13
CA GLU A 170 32.38 -1.74 5.38
C GLU A 170 32.23 -0.41 6.09
N VAL A 171 31.32 0.43 5.63
CA VAL A 171 30.97 1.71 6.28
C VAL A 171 30.37 1.48 7.67
N ALA A 172 29.57 0.43 7.87
CA ALA A 172 29.02 0.08 9.17
C ALA A 172 30.12 -0.23 10.21
N LYS A 173 31.22 -0.90 9.79
CA LYS A 173 32.39 -1.15 10.63
C LYS A 173 33.09 0.16 11.02
N GLN A 174 33.32 1.04 10.04
CA GLN A 174 33.92 2.37 10.29
C GLN A 174 33.05 3.21 11.22
N ALA A 175 31.73 3.24 10.98
CA ALA A 175 30.80 3.98 11.83
C ALA A 175 30.86 3.46 13.28
N LYS A 176 30.89 2.13 13.46
CA LYS A 176 30.98 1.51 14.79
C LYS A 176 32.25 1.90 15.57
N GLU A 177 33.39 2.00 14.88
CA GLU A 177 34.66 2.46 15.49
C GLU A 177 34.56 3.89 16.02
N LEU A 178 33.71 4.72 15.40
CA LEU A 178 33.43 6.09 15.83
C LEU A 178 32.23 6.21 16.78
N GLY A 179 31.66 5.08 17.21
CA GLY A 179 30.52 5.03 18.13
C GLY A 179 29.16 5.27 17.48
N TYR A 180 29.05 5.15 16.15
CA TYR A 180 27.79 5.28 15.41
C TYR A 180 27.28 3.94 14.89
N TYR A 181 25.98 3.89 14.62
CA TYR A 181 25.30 2.75 14.00
C TYR A 181 24.61 3.18 12.72
N MET A 182 24.58 2.29 11.71
CA MET A 182 23.97 2.56 10.41
C MET A 182 22.44 2.54 10.48
N THR A 183 21.88 1.71 11.36
CA THR A 183 20.44 1.54 11.55
C THR A 183 20.13 1.38 13.03
N ALA A 184 18.92 1.72 13.47
CA ALA A 184 18.51 1.54 14.85
C ALA A 184 18.32 0.06 15.22
N SER A 185 17.91 -0.76 14.27
CA SER A 185 17.72 -2.21 14.45
C SER A 185 17.86 -2.97 13.13
N TYR A 186 17.96 -4.29 13.22
CA TYR A 186 17.94 -5.17 12.05
C TYR A 186 16.61 -5.10 11.27
N ALA A 187 15.50 -4.81 11.97
CA ALA A 187 14.18 -4.72 11.35
C ALA A 187 14.09 -3.62 10.28
N GLU A 188 14.85 -2.54 10.42
CA GLU A 188 14.86 -1.43 9.45
C GLU A 188 15.45 -1.84 8.10
N THR A 189 16.36 -2.79 8.08
CA THR A 189 16.92 -3.32 6.82
C THR A 189 16.04 -4.41 6.21
N PHE A 190 15.24 -5.11 7.01
CA PHE A 190 14.40 -6.22 6.54
C PHE A 190 13.50 -5.83 5.36
N ARG A 191 12.83 -4.66 5.44
CA ARG A 191 11.93 -4.19 4.38
C ARG A 191 12.63 -4.04 3.03
N THR A 192 13.88 -3.60 3.03
CA THR A 192 14.69 -3.49 1.80
C THR A 192 14.89 -4.86 1.15
N PHE A 193 15.17 -5.89 1.94
CA PHE A 193 15.35 -7.24 1.42
C PHE A 193 14.00 -7.86 1.03
N SER A 194 12.97 -7.76 1.88
CA SER A 194 11.67 -8.36 1.61
C SER A 194 10.98 -7.78 0.36
N ASN A 195 11.15 -6.49 0.09
CA ASN A 195 10.61 -5.87 -1.13
C ASN A 195 11.35 -6.28 -2.41
N ASN A 196 12.52 -6.91 -2.30
CA ASN A 196 13.28 -7.46 -3.41
C ASN A 196 13.14 -8.99 -3.53
N ALA A 197 12.32 -9.62 -2.69
CA ALA A 197 12.02 -11.05 -2.83
C ALA A 197 11.33 -11.32 -4.17
N THR A 198 11.74 -12.38 -4.85
CA THR A 198 11.22 -12.79 -6.15
C THR A 198 10.28 -13.98 -6.06
N SER A 199 10.22 -14.62 -4.89
CA SER A 199 9.38 -15.76 -4.62
C SER A 199 8.41 -15.46 -3.46
N PRO A 200 7.18 -15.97 -3.50
CA PRO A 200 6.27 -15.91 -2.36
C PRO A 200 6.78 -16.83 -1.24
N TRP A 201 6.40 -16.54 0.02
CA TRP A 201 6.73 -17.41 1.16
C TRP A 201 6.13 -18.81 1.08
N VAL A 202 5.05 -18.96 0.30
CA VAL A 202 4.37 -20.23 0.08
C VAL A 202 4.12 -20.39 -1.41
N ASP A 203 4.57 -21.50 -1.99
CA ASP A 203 4.34 -21.82 -3.40
C ASP A 203 2.92 -22.35 -3.67
N ALA A 204 2.62 -22.66 -4.93
CA ALA A 204 1.32 -23.18 -5.34
C ALA A 204 0.99 -24.56 -4.74
N ASP A 205 1.99 -25.30 -4.28
CA ASP A 205 1.87 -26.62 -3.67
C ASP A 205 1.85 -26.55 -2.14
N ASN A 206 1.74 -25.34 -1.57
CA ASN A 206 1.77 -25.04 -0.13
C ASN A 206 3.10 -25.39 0.57
N ASN A 207 4.22 -25.41 -0.14
CA ASN A 207 5.52 -25.54 0.47
C ASN A 207 6.07 -24.17 0.88
N LEU A 208 6.79 -24.13 2.02
CA LEU A 208 7.51 -22.93 2.43
C LEU A 208 8.69 -22.70 1.47
N VAL A 209 8.78 -21.49 0.94
CA VAL A 209 9.88 -21.02 0.09
C VAL A 209 10.64 -19.91 0.82
N ILE A 210 11.94 -20.09 0.98
CA ILE A 210 12.81 -19.06 1.51
C ILE A 210 13.63 -18.52 0.34
N ASP A 211 13.31 -17.30 -0.11
CA ASP A 211 14.04 -16.64 -1.18
C ASP A 211 15.48 -16.34 -0.74
N ASP A 212 16.43 -16.45 -1.66
CA ASP A 212 17.85 -16.21 -1.39
C ASP A 212 18.14 -14.81 -0.85
N VAL A 213 17.29 -13.84 -1.12
CA VAL A 213 17.40 -12.48 -0.58
C VAL A 213 17.38 -12.46 0.95
N PHE A 214 16.65 -13.38 1.59
CA PHE A 214 16.62 -13.48 3.05
C PHE A 214 17.89 -14.09 3.62
N ASN A 215 18.54 -15.01 2.89
CA ASN A 215 19.86 -15.54 3.26
C ASN A 215 20.95 -14.46 3.19
N GLN A 216 20.78 -13.45 2.32
CA GLN A 216 21.69 -12.31 2.25
C GLN A 216 21.49 -11.31 3.39
N TRP A 217 20.27 -11.24 3.92
CA TRP A 217 19.94 -10.34 5.03
C TRP A 217 20.44 -10.85 6.38
N ILE A 218 20.46 -12.18 6.61
CA ILE A 218 20.93 -12.82 7.84
C ILE A 218 22.47 -12.76 7.92
#